data_e2a8cfb766ed6310e0def71549bee8d6
#
_entry.id   e2a8cfb766ed6310e0def71549bee8d6
#
_cell.length_a   1.000
_cell.length_b   1.000
_cell.length_c   1.000
_cell.angle_alpha   90.00
_cell.angle_beta   90.00
_cell.angle_gamma   90.00
#
_symmetry.space_group_name_H-M   'P 1'
#
loop_
_entity.id
_entity.type
_entity.pdbx_description
1 polymer ?
#
loop_
_entity_poly.entity_id
_entity_poly.type
_entity_poly.pdbx_seq_one_letter_code
_entity_poly.pdbx_strand_id
1 'polypeptide(L)'
;DFRKFDRMEKALTVGGSLTQTFGLVNPGDATLSFDYFRTQFYNSVVADQEMYADRIVFYDTDGRSYTDTYQIDFSWSPVERLDIFATFRYTDSEMTIRRADGGTARVERPLVSQYKTLLNIQYATKFRRWVFDATAQLNGPARIPTQTGDLDDSYYSPRYPMFFAQVSRKVGKFDIYAGCENIADYRQKDPILNAQDPYDYKFNSMNVWGPLMGRKFYVGLRFNLY
;
A
#
# COMPACT_ATOMS: atom_id res chain seq x y z
N ASP A 1 8.07 -25.59 16.15
CA ASP A 1 7.13 -26.16 17.12
C ASP A 1 5.98 -25.19 17.35
N PHE A 2 4.86 -25.42 16.65
CA PHE A 2 3.67 -24.56 16.69
C PHE A 2 2.90 -24.62 18.04
N ARG A 3 3.31 -25.42 18.98
CA ARG A 3 2.68 -25.56 20.29
C ARG A 3 3.01 -24.44 21.29
N LYS A 4 3.82 -23.47 20.90
CA LYS A 4 4.22 -22.34 21.76
C LYS A 4 3.36 -21.10 21.65
N PHE A 5 2.36 -21.10 20.73
CA PHE A 5 1.45 -19.96 20.55
C PHE A 5 0.17 -20.17 21.38
N ASP A 6 0.31 -20.14 22.71
CA ASP A 6 -0.82 -20.34 23.63
C ASP A 6 -1.66 -19.06 23.82
N ARG A 7 -1.24 -17.95 23.26
CA ARG A 7 -1.90 -16.65 23.45
C ARG A 7 -2.60 -16.19 22.17
N MET A 8 -3.89 -15.87 22.31
CA MET A 8 -4.63 -15.22 21.24
C MET A 8 -4.09 -13.80 21.00
N GLU A 9 -3.92 -13.43 19.74
CA GLU A 9 -3.58 -12.05 19.37
C GLU A 9 -4.65 -11.08 19.89
N LYS A 10 -4.21 -9.96 20.45
CA LYS A 10 -5.07 -8.92 21.00
C LYS A 10 -4.64 -7.56 20.49
N ALA A 11 -5.61 -6.83 19.94
CA ALA A 11 -5.42 -5.46 19.53
C ALA A 11 -6.63 -4.61 19.92
N LEU A 12 -6.39 -3.33 20.16
CA LEU A 12 -7.43 -2.32 20.33
C LEU A 12 -7.24 -1.26 19.26
N THR A 13 -8.29 -1.00 18.51
CA THR A 13 -8.31 0.11 17.54
C THR A 13 -9.24 1.18 18.06
N VAL A 14 -8.74 2.42 18.08
CA VAL A 14 -9.50 3.63 18.42
C VAL A 14 -9.25 4.65 17.32
N GLY A 15 -10.28 5.38 16.92
CA GLY A 15 -10.12 6.39 15.89
C GLY A 15 -11.35 7.27 15.75
N GLY A 16 -11.28 8.18 14.81
CA GLY A 16 -12.36 9.09 14.49
C GLY A 16 -12.25 9.59 13.07
N SER A 17 -13.39 9.96 12.51
CA SER A 17 -13.53 10.50 11.16
C SER A 17 -14.28 11.83 11.23
N LEU A 18 -13.80 12.79 10.44
CA LEU A 18 -14.46 14.07 10.22
C LEU A 18 -14.65 14.26 8.72
N THR A 19 -15.90 14.43 8.30
CA THR A 19 -16.23 14.69 6.90
C THR A 19 -16.98 15.99 6.77
N GLN A 20 -16.52 16.85 5.85
CA GLN A 20 -17.14 18.12 5.53
C GLN A 20 -17.46 18.17 4.04
N THR A 21 -18.73 18.43 3.72
CA THR A 21 -19.17 18.67 2.35
C THR A 21 -19.37 20.17 2.16
N PHE A 22 -18.82 20.67 1.06
CA PHE A 22 -18.91 22.07 0.65
C PHE A 22 -19.82 22.15 -0.56
N GLY A 23 -20.98 22.80 -0.42
CA GLY A 23 -21.84 23.15 -1.54
C GLY A 23 -21.21 24.30 -2.32
N LEU A 24 -20.54 24.01 -3.40
CA LEU A 24 -19.99 25.03 -4.30
C LEU A 24 -21.08 25.43 -5.31
N VAL A 25 -21.25 26.75 -5.51
CA VAL A 25 -22.21 27.28 -6.48
C VAL A 25 -21.76 26.93 -7.90
N ASN A 26 -22.31 25.82 -8.46
CA ASN A 26 -22.08 25.24 -9.79
C ASN A 26 -20.71 24.62 -10.13
N PRO A 27 -20.79 23.52 -10.84
CA PRO A 27 -21.57 22.31 -10.58
C PRO A 27 -20.75 21.34 -9.77
N GLY A 28 -21.19 21.01 -8.60
CA GLY A 28 -20.68 19.86 -7.87
C GLY A 28 -20.09 20.16 -6.50
N ASP A 29 -20.60 19.39 -5.56
CA ASP A 29 -20.13 19.42 -4.19
C ASP A 29 -18.69 18.93 -4.10
N ALA A 30 -17.90 19.57 -3.24
CA ALA A 30 -16.60 19.04 -2.83
C ALA A 30 -16.74 18.44 -1.43
N THR A 31 -16.14 17.29 -1.21
CA THR A 31 -16.11 16.63 0.10
C THR A 31 -14.66 16.43 0.53
N LEU A 32 -14.38 16.82 1.76
CA LEU A 32 -13.09 16.58 2.41
C LEU A 32 -13.33 15.72 3.63
N SER A 33 -12.61 14.62 3.74
CA SER A 33 -12.63 13.74 4.91
C SER A 33 -11.25 13.66 5.52
N PHE A 34 -11.21 13.62 6.84
CA PHE A 34 -10.01 13.36 7.63
C PHE A 34 -10.31 12.20 8.57
N ASP A 35 -9.45 11.18 8.53
CA ASP A 35 -9.54 9.98 9.36
C ASP A 35 -8.26 9.80 10.16
N TYR A 36 -8.41 9.46 11.43
CA TYR A 36 -7.32 9.02 12.28
C TYR A 36 -7.70 7.73 12.99
N PHE A 37 -6.83 6.74 12.91
CA PHE A 37 -6.96 5.47 13.61
C PHE A 37 -5.64 5.07 14.25
N ARG A 38 -5.71 4.71 15.53
CA ARG A 38 -4.62 4.06 16.25
C ARG A 38 -5.00 2.63 16.58
N THR A 39 -4.15 1.69 16.17
CA THR A 39 -4.24 0.29 16.58
C THR A 39 -3.07 -0.03 17.51
N GLN A 40 -3.38 -0.39 18.74
CA GLN A 40 -2.41 -0.85 19.72
C GLN A 40 -2.48 -2.38 19.79
N PHE A 41 -1.35 -3.03 19.56
CA PHE A 41 -1.21 -4.49 19.71
C PHE A 41 -0.66 -4.80 21.10
N TYR A 42 -1.37 -5.63 21.84
CA TYR A 42 -0.98 -6.08 23.19
C TYR A 42 -0.27 -7.42 23.14
N ASN A 43 -0.64 -8.26 22.20
CA ASN A 43 -0.03 -9.53 21.93
C ASN A 43 -0.11 -9.79 20.43
N SER A 44 1.02 -10.03 19.79
CA SER A 44 1.07 -10.36 18.37
C SER A 44 2.15 -11.39 18.10
N VAL A 45 1.88 -12.24 17.11
CA VAL A 45 2.88 -13.15 16.56
C VAL A 45 3.75 -12.39 15.56
N VAL A 46 5.04 -12.45 15.78
CA VAL A 46 6.04 -11.86 14.87
C VAL A 46 6.68 -12.97 14.05
N ALA A 47 6.67 -12.78 12.73
CA ALA A 47 7.49 -13.53 11.80
C ALA A 47 8.78 -12.74 11.56
N ASP A 48 9.80 -13.04 12.36
CA ASP A 48 11.06 -12.31 12.35
C ASP A 48 11.99 -12.87 11.26
N GLN A 49 12.33 -12.02 10.32
CA GLN A 49 13.23 -12.32 9.20
C GLN A 49 14.62 -11.69 9.39
N GLU A 50 14.82 -10.95 10.48
CA GLU A 50 16.00 -10.15 10.71
C GLU A 50 16.94 -10.75 11.76
N MET A 51 16.42 -11.58 12.66
CA MET A 51 17.21 -12.20 13.71
C MET A 51 18.26 -13.17 13.16
N TYR A 52 17.96 -13.91 12.10
CA TYR A 52 18.85 -14.86 11.46
C TYR A 52 18.76 -14.76 9.95
N ALA A 53 19.90 -14.86 9.28
CA ALA A 53 19.98 -14.78 7.82
C ALA A 53 19.40 -16.02 7.09
N ASP A 54 19.36 -17.18 7.76
CA ASP A 54 19.05 -18.48 7.17
C ASP A 54 17.63 -18.99 7.48
N ARG A 55 16.88 -18.30 8.34
CA ARG A 55 15.57 -18.79 8.78
C ARG A 55 14.65 -17.66 9.26
N ILE A 56 13.35 -17.92 9.15
CA ILE A 56 12.31 -17.09 9.77
C ILE A 56 11.98 -17.66 11.15
N VAL A 57 11.97 -16.82 12.15
CA VAL A 57 11.62 -17.20 13.53
C VAL A 57 10.25 -16.62 13.87
N PHE A 58 9.37 -17.49 14.36
CA PHE A 58 8.06 -17.08 14.85
C PHE A 58 8.05 -17.07 16.37
N TYR A 59 7.58 -15.98 16.97
CA TYR A 59 7.43 -15.87 18.42
C TYR A 59 6.34 -14.87 18.80
N ASP A 60 5.79 -15.06 20.00
CA ASP A 60 4.91 -14.08 20.59
C ASP A 60 5.72 -12.93 21.18
N THR A 61 5.25 -11.72 21.00
CA THR A 61 5.82 -10.55 21.64
C THR A 61 4.81 -9.89 22.56
N ASP A 62 5.21 -9.65 23.80
CA ASP A 62 4.50 -8.84 24.78
C ASP A 62 4.85 -7.33 24.63
N GLY A 63 5.58 -6.98 23.57
CA GLY A 63 6.02 -5.63 23.29
C GLY A 63 4.90 -4.69 22.87
N ARG A 64 5.12 -3.40 23.05
CA ARG A 64 4.22 -2.36 22.61
C ARG A 64 4.39 -2.14 21.11
N SER A 65 3.59 -2.81 20.30
CA SER A 65 3.51 -2.55 18.85
C SER A 65 2.30 -1.70 18.57
N TYR A 66 2.39 -0.79 17.59
CA TYR A 66 1.27 0.06 17.22
C TYR A 66 1.29 0.42 15.74
N THR A 67 0.15 0.89 15.27
CA THR A 67 0.00 1.52 13.96
C THR A 67 -0.89 2.74 14.12
N ASP A 68 -0.38 3.91 13.75
CA ASP A 68 -1.13 5.15 13.58
C ASP A 68 -1.34 5.38 12.10
N THR A 69 -2.59 5.61 11.72
CA THR A 69 -2.97 5.90 10.33
C THR A 69 -3.69 7.23 10.28
N TYR A 70 -3.18 8.13 9.45
CA TYR A 70 -3.78 9.42 9.13
C TYR A 70 -4.15 9.40 7.66
N GLN A 71 -5.40 9.70 7.34
CA GLN A 71 -5.86 9.76 5.95
C GLN A 71 -6.64 11.02 5.69
N ILE A 72 -6.39 11.61 4.53
CA ILE A 72 -7.15 12.74 3.99
C ILE A 72 -7.68 12.31 2.64
N ASP A 73 -9.01 12.40 2.46
CA ASP A 73 -9.67 12.14 1.19
C ASP A 73 -10.35 13.41 0.71
N PHE A 74 -10.17 13.71 -0.56
CA PHE A 74 -10.79 14.81 -1.25
C PHE A 74 -11.53 14.31 -2.49
N SER A 75 -12.81 14.60 -2.60
CA SER A 75 -13.65 14.27 -3.73
C SER A 75 -14.30 15.53 -4.26
N TRP A 76 -14.24 15.76 -5.56
CA TRP A 76 -14.78 16.96 -6.19
C TRP A 76 -15.22 16.69 -7.62
N SER A 77 -16.41 17.20 -7.97
CA SER A 77 -16.95 17.15 -9.34
C SER A 77 -17.08 18.57 -9.89
N PRO A 78 -15.96 19.21 -10.35
CA PRO A 78 -15.92 20.63 -10.71
C PRO A 78 -16.83 21.03 -11.88
N VAL A 79 -17.08 20.10 -12.77
CA VAL A 79 -18.00 20.25 -13.90
C VAL A 79 -18.77 18.97 -14.11
N GLU A 80 -19.91 19.03 -14.77
CA GLU A 80 -20.66 17.81 -15.09
C GLU A 80 -19.77 16.74 -15.72
N ARG A 81 -19.83 15.54 -15.20
CA ARG A 81 -19.16 14.36 -15.74
C ARG A 81 -17.64 14.33 -15.55
N LEU A 82 -17.07 15.24 -14.79
CA LEU A 82 -15.67 15.21 -14.36
C LEU A 82 -15.63 14.97 -12.86
N ASP A 83 -15.06 13.85 -12.45
CA ASP A 83 -14.88 13.49 -11.07
C ASP A 83 -13.38 13.44 -10.75
N ILE A 84 -12.99 14.08 -9.68
CA ILE A 84 -11.63 14.13 -9.17
C ILE A 84 -11.63 13.54 -7.77
N PHE A 85 -10.79 12.56 -7.51
CA PHE A 85 -10.58 11.98 -6.21
C PHE A 85 -9.10 11.99 -5.87
N ALA A 86 -8.76 12.51 -4.72
CA ALA A 86 -7.39 12.50 -4.20
C ALA A 86 -7.39 11.94 -2.79
N THR A 87 -6.42 11.11 -2.47
CA THR A 87 -6.18 10.62 -1.12
C THR A 87 -4.71 10.70 -0.75
N PHE A 88 -4.44 11.06 0.49
CA PHE A 88 -3.13 10.98 1.11
C PHE A 88 -3.26 10.19 2.41
N ARG A 89 -2.47 9.13 2.55
CA ARG A 89 -2.39 8.34 3.77
C ARG A 89 -0.96 8.36 4.29
N TYR A 90 -0.80 8.70 5.55
CA TYR A 90 0.43 8.53 6.31
C TYR A 90 0.24 7.41 7.33
N THR A 91 1.23 6.53 7.45
CA THR A 91 1.20 5.40 8.37
C THR A 91 2.49 5.39 9.17
N ASP A 92 2.36 5.52 10.48
CA ASP A 92 3.43 5.27 11.44
C ASP A 92 3.17 3.93 12.11
N SER A 93 4.02 2.95 11.86
CA SER A 93 3.81 1.59 12.32
C SER A 93 5.10 1.01 12.88
N GLU A 94 5.10 0.73 14.17
CA GLU A 94 6.21 0.12 14.85
C GLU A 94 5.85 -1.24 15.44
N MET A 95 6.82 -2.10 15.48
CA MET A 95 6.72 -3.42 16.10
C MET A 95 7.90 -3.67 17.04
N THR A 96 7.65 -4.45 18.08
CA THR A 96 8.70 -4.91 18.97
C THR A 96 9.22 -6.26 18.46
N ILE A 97 10.52 -6.36 18.29
CA ILE A 97 11.20 -7.61 17.92
C ILE A 97 12.20 -8.01 18.99
N ARG A 98 12.56 -9.30 18.99
CA ARG A 98 13.62 -9.83 19.88
C ARG A 98 14.97 -9.66 19.18
N ARG A 99 15.99 -9.37 19.98
CA ARG A 99 17.38 -9.36 19.51
C ARG A 99 18.04 -10.72 19.81
N ALA A 100 19.11 -11.03 19.08
CA ALA A 100 19.88 -12.26 19.29
C ALA A 100 20.54 -12.31 20.70
N ASP A 101 20.77 -11.16 21.32
CA ASP A 101 21.31 -11.03 22.69
C ASP A 101 20.25 -11.28 23.79
N GLY A 102 19.01 -11.58 23.40
CA GLY A 102 17.86 -11.77 24.31
C GLY A 102 17.14 -10.49 24.69
N GLY A 103 17.62 -9.34 24.27
CA GLY A 103 16.94 -8.05 24.42
C GLY A 103 15.74 -7.89 23.47
N THR A 104 15.07 -6.75 23.57
CA THR A 104 14.01 -6.34 22.62
C THR A 104 14.38 -5.02 21.98
N ALA A 105 13.95 -4.85 20.74
CA ALA A 105 14.07 -3.59 20.02
C ALA A 105 12.71 -3.20 19.42
N ARG A 106 12.53 -1.90 19.26
CA ARG A 106 11.36 -1.34 18.60
C ARG A 106 11.79 -0.82 17.25
N VAL A 107 11.14 -1.30 16.21
CA VAL A 107 11.50 -1.00 14.82
C VAL A 107 10.26 -0.67 14.01
N GLU A 108 10.42 0.14 12.98
CA GLU A 108 9.35 0.31 11.99
C GLU A 108 8.99 -1.03 11.37
N ARG A 109 7.69 -1.25 11.15
CA ARG A 109 7.21 -2.50 10.52
C ARG A 109 7.74 -2.60 9.10
N PRO A 110 8.43 -3.70 8.74
CA PRO A 110 9.01 -3.87 7.42
C PRO A 110 7.97 -3.85 6.31
N LEU A 111 8.34 -3.34 5.14
CA LEU A 111 7.54 -3.31 3.91
C LEU A 111 6.23 -2.54 4.01
N VAL A 112 6.06 -1.73 5.05
CA VAL A 112 4.94 -0.80 5.19
C VAL A 112 5.39 0.58 4.72
N SER A 113 4.78 1.07 3.63
CA SER A 113 5.08 2.42 3.14
C SER A 113 4.67 3.47 4.16
N GLN A 114 5.56 4.40 4.48
CA GLN A 114 5.30 5.50 5.41
C GLN A 114 4.16 6.41 4.93
N TYR A 115 4.02 6.57 3.61
CA TYR A 115 2.89 7.28 3.04
C TYR A 115 2.49 6.72 1.66
N LYS A 116 1.24 6.94 1.29
CA LYS A 116 0.71 6.68 -0.05
C LYS A 116 -0.18 7.83 -0.48
N THR A 117 -0.03 8.25 -1.73
CA THR A 117 -0.87 9.28 -2.34
C THR A 117 -1.49 8.71 -3.61
N LEU A 118 -2.74 9.02 -3.85
CA LEU A 118 -3.44 8.65 -5.07
C LEU A 118 -4.23 9.87 -5.57
N LEU A 119 -4.18 10.10 -6.87
CA LEU A 119 -5.03 11.03 -7.60
C LEU A 119 -5.72 10.26 -8.71
N ASN A 120 -7.04 10.25 -8.71
CA ASN A 120 -7.84 9.71 -9.78
C ASN A 120 -8.66 10.83 -10.46
N ILE A 121 -8.69 10.83 -11.76
CA ILE A 121 -9.48 11.74 -12.58
C ILE A 121 -10.30 10.88 -13.53
N GLN A 122 -11.63 11.03 -13.46
CA GLN A 122 -12.55 10.37 -14.36
C GLN A 122 -13.36 11.39 -15.13
N TYR A 123 -13.41 11.25 -16.44
CA TYR A 123 -14.27 12.06 -17.32
C TYR A 123 -15.18 11.17 -18.15
N ALA A 124 -16.49 11.45 -18.10
CA ALA A 124 -17.49 10.74 -18.89
C ALA A 124 -18.11 11.68 -19.93
N THR A 125 -18.16 11.26 -21.18
CA THR A 125 -18.88 12.00 -22.22
C THR A 125 -20.40 11.91 -22.00
N LYS A 126 -21.18 12.73 -22.73
CA LYS A 126 -22.65 12.72 -22.67
C LYS A 126 -23.19 11.30 -22.88
N PHE A 127 -24.18 10.92 -22.04
CA PHE A 127 -24.75 9.57 -21.93
C PHE A 127 -23.76 8.47 -21.58
N ARG A 128 -22.58 8.83 -21.00
CA ARG A 128 -21.50 7.89 -20.63
C ARG A 128 -21.06 7.00 -21.81
N ARG A 129 -21.12 7.53 -23.04
CA ARG A 129 -20.68 6.76 -24.25
C ARG A 129 -19.21 6.43 -24.19
N TRP A 130 -18.39 7.38 -23.70
CA TRP A 130 -16.99 7.19 -23.42
C TRP A 130 -16.73 7.56 -21.96
N VAL A 131 -15.91 6.79 -21.30
CA VAL A 131 -15.39 7.10 -19.98
C VAL A 131 -13.88 6.99 -20.06
N PHE A 132 -13.21 8.03 -19.63
CA PHE A 132 -11.75 8.11 -19.49
C PHE A 132 -11.42 8.14 -18.01
N ASP A 133 -10.52 7.27 -17.61
CA ASP A 133 -10.06 7.17 -16.24
C ASP A 133 -8.53 7.24 -16.22
N ALA A 134 -7.97 8.04 -15.33
CA ALA A 134 -6.53 8.15 -15.14
C ALA A 134 -6.23 8.20 -13.65
N THR A 135 -5.27 7.38 -13.22
CA THR A 135 -4.84 7.32 -11.82
C THR A 135 -3.33 7.49 -11.74
N ALA A 136 -2.91 8.39 -10.88
CA ALA A 136 -1.53 8.56 -10.44
C ALA A 136 -1.41 8.13 -8.98
N GLN A 137 -0.46 7.28 -8.66
CA GLN A 137 -0.17 6.83 -7.32
C GLN A 137 1.30 7.09 -7.00
N LEU A 138 1.59 7.58 -5.79
CA LEU A 138 2.94 7.69 -5.25
C LEU A 138 3.04 6.85 -4.00
N ASN A 139 3.96 5.89 -4.00
CA ASN A 139 4.29 5.06 -2.85
C ASN A 139 5.54 5.64 -2.19
N GLY A 140 5.45 5.91 -0.88
CA GLY A 140 6.54 6.37 -0.05
C GLY A 140 7.54 5.26 0.28
N PRO A 141 8.65 5.61 0.93
CA PRO A 141 9.63 4.64 1.38
C PRO A 141 9.01 3.67 2.38
N ALA A 142 9.55 2.46 2.41
CA ALA A 142 9.23 1.43 3.38
C ALA A 142 10.54 0.85 3.90
N ARG A 143 10.62 0.57 5.20
CA ARG A 143 11.79 -0.10 5.77
C ARG A 143 11.90 -1.51 5.20
N ILE A 144 13.10 -1.88 4.80
CA ILE A 144 13.42 -3.21 4.29
C ILE A 144 14.08 -3.99 5.42
N PRO A 145 13.69 -5.27 5.65
CA PRO A 145 14.33 -6.10 6.66
C PRO A 145 15.83 -6.24 6.40
N THR A 146 16.63 -6.12 7.45
CA THR A 146 18.07 -6.37 7.38
C THR A 146 18.33 -7.89 7.52
N GLN A 147 19.44 -8.37 6.96
CA GLN A 147 19.84 -9.77 7.11
C GLN A 147 20.97 -9.99 8.12
N THR A 148 21.54 -8.90 8.61
CA THR A 148 22.74 -8.93 9.46
C THR A 148 22.42 -9.05 10.93
N GLY A 149 21.13 -8.93 11.33
CA GLY A 149 20.74 -8.78 12.73
C GLY A 149 21.11 -7.40 13.30
N ASP A 150 21.78 -6.57 12.54
CA ASP A 150 22.11 -5.20 12.90
C ASP A 150 20.97 -4.27 12.49
N LEU A 151 20.16 -3.87 13.46
CA LEU A 151 18.98 -3.01 13.26
C LEU A 151 19.37 -1.54 12.99
N ASP A 152 20.60 -1.18 13.26
CA ASP A 152 21.11 0.18 13.00
C ASP A 152 21.45 0.38 11.51
N ASP A 153 21.62 -0.72 10.76
CA ASP A 153 21.79 -0.72 9.30
C ASP A 153 20.42 -0.72 8.58
N SER A 154 19.57 0.24 8.95
CA SER A 154 18.22 0.37 8.39
C SER A 154 18.27 0.80 6.94
N TYR A 155 17.74 -0.02 6.06
CA TYR A 155 17.61 0.25 4.63
C TYR A 155 16.15 0.55 4.28
N TYR A 156 15.92 1.58 3.44
CA TYR A 156 14.59 1.96 2.99
C TYR A 156 14.47 1.84 1.49
N SER A 157 13.28 1.40 1.04
CA SER A 157 12.94 1.44 -0.38
C SER A 157 12.88 2.88 -0.87
N PRO A 158 13.23 3.16 -2.13
CA PRO A 158 12.96 4.44 -2.73
C PRO A 158 11.45 4.67 -2.87
N ARG A 159 11.03 5.94 -2.89
CA ARG A 159 9.69 6.30 -3.33
C ARG A 159 9.53 6.03 -4.81
N TYR A 160 8.34 5.57 -5.23
CA TYR A 160 8.08 5.30 -6.64
C TYR A 160 6.65 5.65 -7.07
N PRO A 161 6.50 6.23 -8.27
CA PRO A 161 5.20 6.51 -8.85
C PRO A 161 4.66 5.33 -9.65
N MET A 162 3.34 5.22 -9.70
CA MET A 162 2.61 4.31 -10.58
C MET A 162 1.52 5.07 -11.31
N PHE A 163 1.38 4.84 -12.62
CA PHE A 163 0.36 5.48 -13.44
C PHE A 163 -0.49 4.43 -14.14
N PHE A 164 -1.79 4.68 -14.16
CA PHE A 164 -2.79 3.80 -14.76
C PHE A 164 -3.73 4.64 -15.61
N ALA A 165 -4.17 4.10 -16.73
CA ALA A 165 -5.23 4.72 -17.52
C ALA A 165 -6.13 3.68 -18.15
N GLN A 166 -7.41 4.02 -18.27
CA GLN A 166 -8.40 3.19 -18.93
C GLN A 166 -9.32 4.06 -19.77
N VAL A 167 -9.71 3.56 -20.92
CA VAL A 167 -10.80 4.10 -21.71
C VAL A 167 -11.88 3.03 -21.87
N SER A 168 -13.13 3.42 -21.69
CA SER A 168 -14.27 2.54 -21.85
C SER A 168 -15.27 3.15 -22.84
N ARG A 169 -15.88 2.32 -23.67
CA ARG A 169 -16.91 2.72 -24.63
C ARG A 169 -18.14 1.85 -24.49
N LYS A 170 -19.29 2.50 -24.32
CA LYS A 170 -20.59 1.82 -24.31
C LYS A 170 -21.17 1.73 -25.73
N VAL A 171 -21.48 0.51 -26.18
CA VAL A 171 -22.08 0.21 -27.48
C VAL A 171 -23.29 -0.70 -27.26
N GLY A 172 -24.48 -0.11 -27.18
CA GLY A 172 -25.68 -0.85 -26.83
C GLY A 172 -25.61 -1.48 -25.44
N LYS A 173 -25.66 -2.81 -25.37
CA LYS A 173 -25.53 -3.59 -24.12
C LYS A 173 -24.09 -3.96 -23.78
N PHE A 174 -23.13 -3.58 -24.61
CA PHE A 174 -21.72 -3.88 -24.40
C PHE A 174 -20.95 -2.67 -23.90
N ASP A 175 -20.07 -2.89 -22.92
CA ASP A 175 -19.03 -1.97 -22.55
C ASP A 175 -17.68 -2.59 -22.94
N ILE A 176 -16.99 -1.94 -23.88
CA ILE A 176 -15.66 -2.33 -24.34
C ILE A 176 -14.69 -1.43 -23.61
N TYR A 177 -13.66 -1.99 -23.01
CA TYR A 177 -12.65 -1.20 -22.30
C TYR A 177 -11.23 -1.66 -22.63
N ALA A 178 -10.31 -0.72 -22.65
CA ALA A 178 -8.90 -0.95 -22.80
C ALA A 178 -8.15 -0.08 -21.82
N GLY A 179 -7.06 -0.60 -21.26
CA GLY A 179 -6.26 0.16 -20.30
C GLY A 179 -4.81 -0.28 -20.28
N CYS A 180 -4.05 0.51 -19.53
CA CYS A 180 -2.64 0.28 -19.29
C CYS A 180 -2.34 0.48 -17.80
N GLU A 181 -1.73 -0.51 -17.21
CA GLU A 181 -1.16 -0.45 -15.86
C GLU A 181 0.34 -0.14 -15.95
N ASN A 182 0.84 0.57 -14.94
CA ASN A 182 2.24 0.93 -14.84
C ASN A 182 2.78 1.60 -16.12
N ILE A 183 2.11 2.67 -16.55
CA ILE A 183 2.41 3.38 -17.82
C ILE A 183 3.88 3.82 -17.88
N ALA A 184 4.46 4.20 -16.73
CA ALA A 184 5.86 4.60 -16.63
C ALA A 184 6.86 3.45 -16.75
N ASP A 185 6.40 2.20 -16.82
CA ASP A 185 7.24 0.97 -16.83
C ASP A 185 8.19 0.89 -15.65
N TYR A 186 7.77 1.39 -14.50
CA TYR A 186 8.59 1.34 -13.29
C TYR A 186 8.75 -0.09 -12.81
N ARG A 187 9.98 -0.48 -12.46
CA ARG A 187 10.30 -1.79 -11.92
C ARG A 187 11.29 -1.64 -10.78
N GLN A 188 11.12 -2.47 -9.76
CA GLN A 188 12.14 -2.62 -8.74
C GLN A 188 13.41 -3.16 -9.38
N LYS A 189 14.54 -2.50 -9.14
CA LYS A 189 15.86 -3.02 -9.50
C LYS A 189 16.30 -4.03 -8.45
N ASP A 190 17.00 -5.06 -8.88
CA ASP A 190 17.62 -6.07 -8.03
C ASP A 190 16.67 -6.61 -6.92
N PRO A 191 15.54 -7.24 -7.31
CA PRO A 191 14.54 -7.74 -6.34
C PRO A 191 15.06 -8.93 -5.54
N ILE A 192 16.13 -9.58 -6.01
CA ILE A 192 16.79 -10.69 -5.34
C ILE A 192 18.23 -10.27 -5.05
N LEU A 193 18.57 -10.21 -3.78
CA LEU A 193 19.94 -9.93 -3.37
C LEU A 193 20.80 -11.18 -3.62
N ASN A 194 22.01 -10.97 -4.12
CA ASN A 194 22.96 -12.03 -4.48
C ASN A 194 22.36 -13.14 -5.37
N ALA A 195 21.54 -12.76 -6.36
CA ALA A 195 20.85 -13.69 -7.27
C ALA A 195 21.79 -14.60 -8.05
N GLN A 196 23.06 -14.23 -8.18
CA GLN A 196 24.08 -14.99 -8.90
C GLN A 196 24.59 -16.21 -8.12
N ASP A 197 24.46 -16.19 -6.79
CA ASP A 197 24.82 -17.31 -5.92
C ASP A 197 23.68 -17.65 -4.96
N PRO A 198 22.72 -18.50 -5.41
CA PRO A 198 21.53 -18.85 -4.60
C PRO A 198 21.84 -19.66 -3.35
N TYR A 199 23.06 -20.18 -3.22
CA TYR A 199 23.50 -20.99 -2.08
C TYR A 199 24.33 -20.17 -1.06
N ASP A 200 24.66 -18.92 -1.38
CA ASP A 200 25.34 -18.02 -0.47
C ASP A 200 24.38 -17.54 0.64
N TYR A 201 24.90 -17.36 1.85
CA TYR A 201 24.15 -16.84 3.01
C TYR A 201 23.60 -15.42 2.78
N LYS A 202 24.14 -14.69 1.80
CA LYS A 202 23.65 -13.36 1.39
C LYS A 202 22.50 -13.40 0.40
N PHE A 203 22.12 -14.58 -0.09
CA PHE A 203 20.99 -14.70 -0.99
C PHE A 203 19.68 -14.36 -0.28
N ASN A 204 18.91 -13.39 -0.83
CA ASN A 204 17.62 -13.03 -0.27
C ASN A 204 16.63 -12.65 -1.37
N SER A 205 15.51 -13.39 -1.43
CA SER A 205 14.40 -13.16 -2.36
C SER A 205 13.18 -12.49 -1.71
N MET A 206 13.26 -12.09 -0.45
CA MET A 206 12.11 -11.58 0.30
C MET A 206 11.96 -10.06 0.26
N ASN A 207 12.95 -9.34 -0.27
CA ASN A 207 12.98 -7.87 -0.26
C ASN A 207 12.25 -7.25 -1.46
N VAL A 208 11.07 -7.77 -1.77
CA VAL A 208 10.21 -7.21 -2.83
C VAL A 208 9.37 -6.09 -2.24
N TRP A 209 9.73 -4.84 -2.55
CA TRP A 209 9.05 -3.63 -2.09
C TRP A 209 8.31 -2.88 -3.20
N GLY A 210 8.56 -3.19 -4.46
CA GLY A 210 8.02 -2.51 -5.63
C GLY A 210 7.55 -3.47 -6.72
N PRO A 211 7.00 -2.96 -7.83
CA PRO A 211 6.53 -3.78 -8.91
C PRO A 211 7.68 -4.50 -9.60
N LEU A 212 7.53 -5.81 -9.80
CA LEU A 212 8.46 -6.65 -10.58
C LEU A 212 8.10 -6.63 -12.06
N MET A 213 6.81 -6.52 -12.37
CA MET A 213 6.32 -6.46 -13.74
C MET A 213 6.25 -5.00 -14.20
N GLY A 214 6.68 -4.78 -15.43
CA GLY A 214 6.56 -3.49 -16.08
C GLY A 214 5.15 -3.18 -16.56
N ARG A 215 5.07 -2.44 -17.63
CA ARG A 215 3.82 -2.02 -18.27
C ARG A 215 2.97 -3.21 -18.70
N LYS A 216 1.67 -3.16 -18.41
CA LYS A 216 0.69 -4.15 -18.83
C LYS A 216 -0.44 -3.47 -19.58
N PHE A 217 -0.80 -4.03 -20.73
CA PHE A 217 -1.99 -3.64 -21.46
C PHE A 217 -3.08 -4.69 -21.29
N TYR A 218 -4.31 -4.25 -21.20
CA TYR A 218 -5.46 -5.12 -21.13
C TYR A 218 -6.63 -4.59 -21.98
N VAL A 219 -7.45 -5.50 -22.46
CA VAL A 219 -8.71 -5.22 -23.16
C VAL A 219 -9.76 -6.14 -22.57
N GLY A 220 -10.96 -5.63 -22.41
CA GLY A 220 -12.07 -6.43 -21.91
C GLY A 220 -13.42 -6.01 -22.49
N LEU A 221 -14.37 -6.91 -22.35
CA LEU A 221 -15.75 -6.75 -22.77
C LEU A 221 -16.66 -7.11 -21.60
N ARG A 222 -17.63 -6.21 -21.30
CA ARG A 222 -18.69 -6.47 -20.33
C ARG A 222 -20.02 -6.43 -21.05
N PHE A 223 -20.85 -7.43 -20.82
CA PHE A 223 -22.22 -7.49 -21.31
C PHE A 223 -23.19 -7.17 -20.17
N ASN A 224 -24.08 -6.20 -20.39
CA ASN A 224 -25.10 -5.78 -19.43
C ASN A 224 -26.45 -6.38 -19.85
N LEU A 225 -27.04 -7.17 -18.97
CA LEU A 225 -28.34 -7.85 -19.23
C LEU A 225 -29.53 -6.89 -19.13
N TYR A 226 -29.36 -5.68 -18.51
CA TYR A 226 -30.43 -4.69 -18.30
C TYR A 226 -30.20 -3.44 -19.15
#